data_3a72ddf3a23e5cbb0bab9d4290a54936
#
_entry.id   3a72ddf3a23e5cbb0bab9d4290a54936
#
_cell.length_a   1.000
_cell.length_b   1.000
_cell.length_c   1.000
_cell.angle_alpha   90.00
_cell.angle_beta   90.00
_cell.angle_gamma   90.00
#
_symmetry.space_group_name_H-M   'P 1'
#
loop_
_entity.id
_entity.type
_entity.pdbx_description
1 polymer ?
#
loop_
_entity_poly.entity_id
_entity_poly.type
_entity_poly.pdbx_seq_one_letter_code
_entity_poly.pdbx_strand_id
1 'polypeptide(L)'
;MIETYQQPLPHGITLSCRAAGEPGRPVLLFLHGFPEGAFVWDALLEHFAQPQNGGYRCVAPNLRGFEQSSAPQEVAAYRPKHLVQDIAALVAIETRGAAPLACLVAHDWGGAVAWNFANQHPHLARKLAIINSPHPGTFLRELKNNPAQQQASAYMNFLIREDAETLLAENDYQRLWGFLANPTAGSPPPSWLTEAVKAQYRSVWDRGLRGGCNYYRSSPLRPPRPQDPAAAAVDLPLSMLTVSLPTLVVWGLNDTALPPELIQGLDAFVPNLTLHRVPDATHWIIHERPDLVTRFLQDFLQAAPH
;
A
#
# COMPACT_ATOMS: atom_id res chain seq x y z
N MET A 1 6.07 15.47 -16.12
CA MET A 1 5.71 14.41 -17.11
C MET A 1 6.09 13.06 -16.50
N ILE A 2 5.17 12.10 -16.55
CA ILE A 2 5.42 10.73 -16.06
C ILE A 2 6.15 9.95 -17.13
N GLU A 3 7.26 9.32 -16.77
CA GLU A 3 7.94 8.29 -17.55
C GLU A 3 7.55 6.89 -17.05
N THR A 4 7.57 5.90 -17.92
CA THR A 4 7.34 4.50 -17.59
C THR A 4 8.52 3.65 -18.06
N TYR A 5 8.93 2.68 -17.24
CA TYR A 5 10.03 1.79 -17.56
C TYR A 5 9.90 0.44 -16.86
N GLN A 6 10.62 -0.55 -17.39
CA GLN A 6 10.74 -1.86 -16.75
C GLN A 6 12.05 -1.91 -15.98
N GLN A 7 11.98 -2.24 -14.68
CA GLN A 7 13.16 -2.35 -13.82
C GLN A 7 13.41 -3.81 -13.44
N PRO A 8 14.38 -4.47 -14.11
CA PRO A 8 14.84 -5.79 -13.66
C PRO A 8 15.52 -5.69 -12.30
N LEU A 9 15.18 -6.60 -11.39
CA LEU A 9 15.79 -6.74 -10.08
C LEU A 9 16.79 -7.93 -10.09
N PRO A 10 17.84 -7.90 -9.25
CA PRO A 10 18.90 -8.90 -9.25
C PRO A 10 18.44 -10.35 -9.01
N HIS A 11 17.27 -10.55 -8.40
CA HIS A 11 16.70 -11.86 -8.07
C HIS A 11 15.62 -12.33 -9.07
N GLY A 12 15.63 -11.81 -10.31
CA GLY A 12 14.84 -12.32 -11.42
C GLY A 12 13.39 -11.78 -11.49
N ILE A 13 13.03 -10.80 -10.67
CA ILE A 13 11.77 -10.07 -10.76
C ILE A 13 11.99 -8.80 -11.59
N THR A 14 11.03 -8.44 -12.42
CA THR A 14 10.98 -7.16 -13.12
C THR A 14 9.77 -6.38 -12.63
N LEU A 15 9.96 -5.12 -12.24
CA LEU A 15 8.88 -4.22 -11.85
C LEU A 15 8.62 -3.20 -12.97
N SER A 16 7.37 -3.03 -13.34
CA SER A 16 6.91 -1.93 -14.19
C SER A 16 6.80 -0.68 -13.31
N CYS A 17 7.53 0.36 -13.64
CA CYS A 17 7.62 1.57 -12.82
C CYS A 17 7.09 2.80 -13.55
N ARG A 18 6.50 3.70 -12.78
CA ARG A 18 6.15 5.06 -13.18
C ARG A 18 7.01 6.03 -12.39
N ALA A 19 7.52 7.09 -13.04
CA ALA A 19 8.37 8.02 -12.33
C ALA A 19 8.28 9.45 -12.87
N ALA A 20 8.71 10.41 -12.04
CA ALA A 20 8.89 11.80 -12.40
C ALA A 20 10.11 12.38 -11.68
N GLY A 21 10.66 13.46 -12.22
CA GLY A 21 11.83 14.14 -11.65
C GLY A 21 13.17 13.58 -12.11
N GLU A 22 14.22 14.36 -11.89
CA GLU A 22 15.56 14.09 -12.40
C GLU A 22 16.23 12.92 -11.66
N PRO A 23 16.84 11.96 -12.37
CA PRO A 23 17.67 10.92 -11.75
C PRO A 23 18.83 11.52 -10.93
N GLY A 24 19.11 10.90 -9.77
CA GLY A 24 20.15 11.36 -8.86
C GLY A 24 19.68 12.40 -7.83
N ARG A 25 18.45 12.85 -7.90
CA ARG A 25 17.81 13.66 -6.85
C ARG A 25 17.42 12.75 -5.68
N PRO A 26 17.18 13.30 -4.47
CA PRO A 26 16.64 12.51 -3.37
C PRO A 26 15.37 11.78 -3.78
N VAL A 27 15.24 10.49 -3.42
CA VAL A 27 14.18 9.61 -3.94
C VAL A 27 13.00 9.56 -2.98
N LEU A 28 11.78 9.76 -3.50
CA LEU A 28 10.52 9.36 -2.89
C LEU A 28 10.02 8.10 -3.60
N LEU A 29 9.70 7.06 -2.84
CA LEU A 29 9.17 5.80 -3.38
C LEU A 29 7.72 5.62 -2.92
N PHE A 30 6.81 5.30 -3.87
CA PHE A 30 5.37 5.22 -3.63
C PHE A 30 4.85 3.82 -3.91
N LEU A 31 4.23 3.17 -2.93
CA LEU A 31 3.70 1.81 -3.04
C LEU A 31 2.16 1.83 -3.00
N HIS A 32 1.53 1.29 -4.04
CA HIS A 32 0.09 1.16 -4.15
C HIS A 32 -0.44 -0.09 -3.44
N GLY A 33 -1.76 -0.22 -3.31
CA GLY A 33 -2.45 -1.37 -2.74
C GLY A 33 -3.24 -2.20 -3.74
N PHE A 34 -4.15 -3.03 -3.20
CA PHE A 34 -5.09 -3.84 -3.95
C PHE A 34 -6.47 -3.13 -4.01
N PRO A 35 -7.14 -3.10 -5.15
CA PRO A 35 -6.78 -3.67 -6.44
C PRO A 35 -6.18 -2.63 -7.42
N GLU A 36 -5.31 -1.79 -6.95
CA GLU A 36 -4.77 -0.63 -7.64
C GLU A 36 -3.51 -0.95 -8.48
N GLY A 37 -2.93 0.09 -9.06
CA GLY A 37 -1.63 0.08 -9.73
C GLY A 37 -0.89 1.39 -9.46
N ALA A 38 0.34 1.50 -9.93
CA ALA A 38 1.20 2.66 -9.67
C ALA A 38 0.64 4.00 -10.19
N PHE A 39 -0.30 3.97 -11.14
CA PHE A 39 -0.93 5.16 -11.72
C PHE A 39 -1.65 6.05 -10.70
N VAL A 40 -2.10 5.47 -9.59
CA VAL A 40 -2.80 6.22 -8.53
C VAL A 40 -1.92 7.31 -7.91
N TRP A 41 -0.62 7.22 -8.09
CA TRP A 41 0.36 8.16 -7.57
C TRP A 41 0.76 9.28 -8.56
N ASP A 42 0.30 9.25 -9.82
CA ASP A 42 0.77 10.15 -10.87
C ASP A 42 0.76 11.63 -10.47
N ALA A 43 -0.34 12.09 -9.86
CA ALA A 43 -0.47 13.48 -9.41
C ALA A 43 0.59 13.84 -8.35
N LEU A 44 0.87 12.93 -7.40
CA LEU A 44 1.88 13.15 -6.37
C LEU A 44 3.30 13.07 -6.95
N LEU A 45 3.55 12.13 -7.89
CA LEU A 45 4.85 12.06 -8.57
C LEU A 45 5.16 13.37 -9.29
N GLU A 46 4.21 13.90 -10.06
CA GLU A 46 4.39 15.16 -10.77
C GLU A 46 4.54 16.35 -9.81
N HIS A 47 3.77 16.37 -8.71
CA HIS A 47 3.85 17.44 -7.72
C HIS A 47 5.23 17.51 -7.06
N PHE A 48 5.71 16.41 -6.49
CA PHE A 48 6.97 16.41 -5.73
C PHE A 48 8.22 16.45 -6.61
N ALA A 49 8.11 16.13 -7.90
CA ALA A 49 9.17 16.30 -8.86
C ALA A 49 9.45 17.77 -9.23
N GLN A 50 8.48 18.68 -8.96
CA GLN A 50 8.67 20.12 -9.23
C GLN A 50 9.73 20.71 -8.29
N PRO A 51 10.64 21.59 -8.79
CA PRO A 51 11.69 22.21 -7.97
C PRO A 51 11.14 22.94 -6.73
N GLN A 52 10.02 23.66 -6.87
CA GLN A 52 9.37 24.39 -5.77
C GLN A 52 8.77 23.48 -4.70
N ASN A 53 8.53 22.19 -5.00
CA ASN A 53 7.98 21.20 -4.10
C ASN A 53 9.03 20.19 -3.60
N GLY A 54 10.32 20.53 -3.80
CA GLY A 54 11.45 19.74 -3.34
C GLY A 54 12.30 19.12 -4.45
N GLY A 55 11.80 19.03 -5.69
CA GLY A 55 12.54 18.52 -6.84
C GLY A 55 13.04 17.09 -6.65
N TYR A 56 12.20 16.23 -6.09
CA TYR A 56 12.53 14.83 -5.83
C TYR A 56 12.54 13.98 -7.11
N ARG A 57 13.31 12.90 -7.10
CA ARG A 57 13.05 11.75 -7.96
C ARG A 57 11.92 10.95 -7.33
N CYS A 58 10.74 10.94 -7.93
CA CYS A 58 9.57 10.25 -7.46
C CYS A 58 9.37 8.97 -8.29
N VAL A 59 9.27 7.82 -7.64
CA VAL A 59 9.13 6.51 -8.30
C VAL A 59 7.97 5.74 -7.68
N ALA A 60 7.13 5.14 -8.52
CA ALA A 60 6.04 4.25 -8.13
C ALA A 60 6.12 2.96 -8.94
N PRO A 61 6.57 1.84 -8.35
CA PRO A 61 6.48 0.55 -9.01
C PRO A 61 5.04 0.04 -8.97
N ASN A 62 4.60 -0.62 -10.04
CA ASN A 62 3.57 -1.63 -9.90
C ASN A 62 4.19 -2.78 -9.11
N LEU A 63 3.60 -3.13 -7.99
CA LEU A 63 4.13 -4.18 -7.13
C LEU A 63 4.11 -5.54 -7.85
N ARG A 64 4.93 -6.49 -7.39
CA ARG A 64 4.93 -7.87 -7.89
C ARG A 64 3.49 -8.39 -8.02
N GLY A 65 3.13 -8.93 -9.18
CA GLY A 65 1.79 -9.47 -9.44
C GLY A 65 0.77 -8.47 -9.97
N PHE A 66 1.16 -7.21 -10.19
CA PHE A 66 0.28 -6.17 -10.72
C PHE A 66 0.79 -5.63 -12.05
N GLU A 67 -0.15 -5.27 -12.93
CA GLU A 67 0.07 -4.64 -14.23
C GLU A 67 1.11 -5.44 -15.07
N GLN A 68 2.20 -4.83 -15.51
CA GLN A 68 3.27 -5.50 -16.29
C GLN A 68 4.45 -5.96 -15.42
N SER A 69 4.35 -5.88 -14.11
CA SER A 69 5.35 -6.45 -13.22
C SER A 69 5.30 -7.98 -13.24
N SER A 70 6.44 -8.61 -12.94
CA SER A 70 6.50 -10.07 -12.80
C SER A 70 5.42 -10.60 -11.89
N ALA A 71 4.68 -11.62 -12.33
CA ALA A 71 3.55 -12.23 -11.63
C ALA A 71 3.75 -13.75 -11.46
N PRO A 72 4.64 -14.21 -10.55
CA PRO A 72 4.80 -15.62 -10.24
C PRO A 72 3.47 -16.27 -9.86
N GLN A 73 3.28 -17.52 -10.26
CA GLN A 73 2.04 -18.25 -10.00
C GLN A 73 1.95 -18.78 -8.56
N GLU A 74 3.08 -19.06 -7.94
CA GLU A 74 3.20 -19.65 -6.62
C GLU A 74 2.86 -18.66 -5.53
N VAL A 75 1.93 -19.02 -4.64
CA VAL A 75 1.54 -18.21 -3.48
C VAL A 75 2.76 -17.83 -2.61
N ALA A 76 3.69 -18.77 -2.44
CA ALA A 76 4.89 -18.57 -1.62
C ALA A 76 5.78 -17.41 -2.12
N ALA A 77 5.71 -17.07 -3.41
CA ALA A 77 6.45 -15.94 -3.98
C ALA A 77 5.97 -14.56 -3.49
N TYR A 78 4.80 -14.50 -2.84
CA TYR A 78 4.19 -13.26 -2.31
C TYR A 78 4.34 -13.12 -0.80
N ARG A 79 5.13 -13.97 -0.15
CA ARG A 79 5.43 -13.83 1.28
C ARG A 79 6.12 -12.49 1.56
N PRO A 80 5.88 -11.86 2.73
CA PRO A 80 6.41 -10.53 3.06
C PRO A 80 7.91 -10.37 2.77
N LYS A 81 8.73 -11.38 3.08
CA LYS A 81 10.18 -11.34 2.81
C LYS A 81 10.54 -11.09 1.34
N HIS A 82 9.75 -11.63 0.40
CA HIS A 82 10.02 -11.47 -1.03
C HIS A 82 9.55 -10.09 -1.52
N LEU A 83 8.42 -9.60 -1.00
CA LEU A 83 7.92 -8.26 -1.32
C LEU A 83 8.87 -7.18 -0.77
N VAL A 84 9.38 -7.35 0.45
CA VAL A 84 10.40 -6.46 1.03
C VAL A 84 11.71 -6.53 0.23
N GLN A 85 12.11 -7.71 -0.24
CA GLN A 85 13.30 -7.87 -1.08
C GLN A 85 13.19 -7.08 -2.39
N ASP A 86 12.01 -7.09 -3.03
CA ASP A 86 11.78 -6.29 -4.24
C ASP A 86 12.02 -4.80 -3.99
N ILE A 87 11.43 -4.28 -2.90
CA ILE A 87 11.56 -2.86 -2.55
C ILE A 87 12.99 -2.52 -2.18
N ALA A 88 13.68 -3.35 -1.39
CA ALA A 88 15.09 -3.11 -1.04
C ALA A 88 16.00 -3.09 -2.27
N ALA A 89 15.77 -3.98 -3.24
CA ALA A 89 16.51 -4.00 -4.49
C ALA A 89 16.22 -2.75 -5.36
N LEU A 90 14.95 -2.36 -5.47
CA LEU A 90 14.55 -1.14 -6.19
C LEU A 90 15.17 0.11 -5.55
N VAL A 91 15.16 0.22 -4.23
CA VAL A 91 15.81 1.32 -3.50
C VAL A 91 17.30 1.40 -3.83
N ALA A 92 18.01 0.28 -3.79
CA ALA A 92 19.44 0.23 -4.11
C ALA A 92 19.73 0.72 -5.54
N ILE A 93 18.85 0.39 -6.49
CA ILE A 93 18.99 0.83 -7.89
C ILE A 93 18.72 2.34 -8.02
N GLU A 94 17.55 2.80 -7.56
CA GLU A 94 17.11 4.19 -7.73
C GLU A 94 18.01 5.19 -6.98
N THR A 95 18.52 4.81 -5.82
CA THR A 95 19.46 5.63 -5.04
C THR A 95 20.92 5.39 -5.42
N ARG A 96 21.20 4.44 -6.32
CA ARG A 96 22.57 3.98 -6.66
C ARG A 96 23.38 3.57 -5.42
N GLY A 97 22.71 3.14 -4.38
CA GLY A 97 23.33 2.82 -3.08
C GLY A 97 23.99 4.00 -2.37
N ALA A 98 23.82 5.22 -2.86
CA ALA A 98 24.53 6.41 -2.34
C ALA A 98 23.85 7.04 -1.11
N ALA A 99 22.55 6.87 -0.96
CA ALA A 99 21.78 7.48 0.14
C ALA A 99 20.49 6.67 0.40
N PRO A 100 19.91 6.74 1.62
CA PRO A 100 18.58 6.21 1.85
C PRO A 100 17.52 7.02 1.11
N LEU A 101 16.32 6.44 0.92
CA LEU A 101 15.13 7.16 0.45
C LEU A 101 14.91 8.40 1.32
N ALA A 102 14.47 9.50 0.70
CA ALA A 102 13.97 10.65 1.45
C ALA A 102 12.68 10.28 2.21
N CYS A 103 11.79 9.52 1.56
CA CYS A 103 10.61 8.92 2.20
C CYS A 103 10.13 7.71 1.41
N LEU A 104 9.62 6.70 2.12
CA LEU A 104 8.78 5.63 1.59
C LEU A 104 7.32 5.99 1.88
N VAL A 105 6.50 6.12 0.83
CA VAL A 105 5.08 6.45 0.91
C VAL A 105 4.27 5.23 0.48
N ALA A 106 3.23 4.86 1.22
CA ALA A 106 2.53 3.62 0.90
C ALA A 106 1.06 3.64 1.33
N HIS A 107 0.23 2.96 0.55
CA HIS A 107 -1.20 2.78 0.77
C HIS A 107 -1.56 1.29 0.77
N ASP A 108 -2.54 0.88 1.60
CA ASP A 108 -3.11 -0.47 1.66
C ASP A 108 -2.03 -1.59 1.70
N TRP A 109 -2.01 -2.54 0.77
CA TRP A 109 -0.98 -3.58 0.70
C TRP A 109 0.43 -3.03 0.52
N GLY A 110 0.58 -1.92 -0.20
CA GLY A 110 1.86 -1.20 -0.24
C GLY A 110 2.32 -0.79 1.15
N GLY A 111 1.38 -0.37 2.01
CA GLY A 111 1.66 -0.05 3.41
C GLY A 111 2.05 -1.28 4.22
N ALA A 112 1.40 -2.43 4.00
CA ALA A 112 1.81 -3.69 4.65
C ALA A 112 3.26 -4.07 4.29
N VAL A 113 3.67 -3.87 3.04
CA VAL A 113 5.07 -4.04 2.61
C VAL A 113 5.98 -3.00 3.26
N ALA A 114 5.56 -1.73 3.30
CA ALA A 114 6.34 -0.63 3.84
C ALA A 114 6.57 -0.74 5.35
N TRP A 115 5.59 -1.19 6.13
CA TRP A 115 5.77 -1.49 7.56
C TRP A 115 6.85 -2.54 7.80
N ASN A 116 6.79 -3.64 7.05
CA ASN A 116 7.81 -4.70 7.14
C ASN A 116 9.19 -4.22 6.67
N PHE A 117 9.23 -3.43 5.59
CA PHE A 117 10.47 -2.84 5.08
C PHE A 117 11.11 -1.90 6.12
N ALA A 118 10.34 -1.01 6.73
CA ALA A 118 10.83 -0.06 7.71
C ALA A 118 11.35 -0.73 9.00
N ASN A 119 10.74 -1.86 9.40
CA ASN A 119 11.25 -2.67 10.50
C ASN A 119 12.57 -3.38 10.15
N GLN A 120 12.64 -4.00 8.95
CA GLN A 120 13.80 -4.84 8.57
C GLN A 120 14.98 -4.03 8.03
N HIS A 121 14.71 -2.89 7.38
CA HIS A 121 15.71 -2.06 6.70
C HIS A 121 15.60 -0.57 7.08
N PRO A 122 15.62 -0.22 8.38
CA PRO A 122 15.41 1.18 8.80
C PRO A 122 16.49 2.14 8.27
N HIS A 123 17.65 1.63 7.87
CA HIS A 123 18.74 2.42 7.29
C HIS A 123 18.53 2.78 5.81
N LEU A 124 17.56 2.16 5.13
CA LEU A 124 17.29 2.40 3.71
C LEU A 124 16.26 3.51 3.45
N ALA A 125 15.63 4.06 4.48
CA ALA A 125 14.74 5.22 4.36
C ALA A 125 14.96 6.19 5.52
N ARG A 126 14.74 7.48 5.29
CA ARG A 126 14.80 8.52 6.33
C ARG A 126 13.46 8.72 7.01
N LYS A 127 12.37 8.53 6.28
CA LYS A 127 10.99 8.75 6.71
C LYS A 127 10.07 7.69 6.11
N LEU A 128 8.96 7.44 6.79
CA LEU A 128 7.89 6.57 6.34
C LEU A 128 6.57 7.34 6.34
N ALA A 129 5.76 7.21 5.29
CA ALA A 129 4.41 7.75 5.25
C ALA A 129 3.42 6.63 4.86
N ILE A 130 2.46 6.38 5.72
CA ILE A 130 1.46 5.32 5.56
C ILE A 130 0.07 5.95 5.45
N ILE A 131 -0.69 5.50 4.48
CA ILE A 131 -2.03 5.98 4.21
C ILE A 131 -2.98 4.77 4.24
N ASN A 132 -3.98 4.79 5.12
CA ASN A 132 -5.00 3.73 5.27
C ASN A 132 -4.41 2.31 5.12
N SER A 133 -3.38 2.00 5.91
CA SER A 133 -2.80 0.67 5.97
C SER A 133 -2.44 0.31 7.41
N PRO A 134 -3.01 -0.76 7.98
CA PRO A 134 -2.84 -1.08 9.38
C PRO A 134 -1.42 -1.55 9.68
N HIS A 135 -0.93 -1.15 10.85
CA HIS A 135 0.29 -1.72 11.39
C HIS A 135 0.06 -3.19 11.78
N PRO A 136 0.98 -4.13 11.47
CA PRO A 136 0.77 -5.55 11.73
C PRO A 136 0.37 -5.86 13.18
N GLY A 137 0.93 -5.15 14.16
CA GLY A 137 0.64 -5.34 15.58
C GLY A 137 -0.78 -4.94 15.95
N THR A 138 -1.24 -3.77 15.53
CA THR A 138 -2.62 -3.33 15.80
C THR A 138 -3.62 -4.17 15.02
N PHE A 139 -3.32 -4.52 13.77
CA PHE A 139 -4.19 -5.36 12.95
C PHE A 139 -4.37 -6.76 13.56
N LEU A 140 -3.28 -7.40 13.97
CA LEU A 140 -3.33 -8.70 14.65
C LEU A 140 -4.15 -8.63 15.94
N ARG A 141 -3.97 -7.56 16.74
CA ARG A 141 -4.75 -7.33 17.97
C ARG A 141 -6.26 -7.29 17.68
N GLU A 142 -6.65 -6.49 16.68
CA GLU A 142 -8.07 -6.32 16.33
C GLU A 142 -8.65 -7.58 15.68
N LEU A 143 -7.90 -8.27 14.82
CA LEU A 143 -8.34 -9.55 14.24
C LEU A 143 -8.57 -10.63 15.31
N LYS A 144 -7.81 -10.62 16.40
CA LYS A 144 -7.98 -11.58 17.52
C LYS A 144 -9.15 -11.22 18.41
N ASN A 145 -9.36 -9.93 18.69
CA ASN A 145 -10.17 -9.50 19.83
C ASN A 145 -11.42 -8.69 19.45
N ASN A 146 -11.55 -8.23 18.20
CA ASN A 146 -12.62 -7.34 17.79
C ASN A 146 -13.51 -7.99 16.71
N PRO A 147 -14.74 -8.45 17.06
CA PRO A 147 -15.65 -9.02 16.07
C PRO A 147 -16.04 -8.07 14.94
N ALA A 148 -16.08 -6.75 15.18
CA ALA A 148 -16.36 -5.77 14.15
C ALA A 148 -15.23 -5.73 13.12
N GLN A 149 -13.95 -5.79 13.54
CA GLN A 149 -12.83 -5.89 12.63
C GLN A 149 -12.82 -7.21 11.86
N GLN A 150 -13.14 -8.32 12.53
CA GLN A 150 -13.24 -9.62 11.85
C GLN A 150 -14.30 -9.57 10.74
N GLN A 151 -15.43 -8.92 10.98
CA GLN A 151 -16.48 -8.72 9.99
C GLN A 151 -16.02 -7.76 8.86
N ALA A 152 -15.41 -6.64 9.19
CA ALA A 152 -14.88 -5.68 8.22
C ALA A 152 -13.82 -6.34 7.30
N SER A 153 -13.02 -7.26 7.83
CA SER A 153 -12.00 -8.01 7.09
C SER A 153 -12.53 -9.29 6.44
N ALA A 154 -13.85 -9.59 6.49
CA ALA A 154 -14.40 -10.84 5.95
C ALA A 154 -14.16 -11.03 4.44
N TYR A 155 -14.01 -9.92 3.69
CA TYR A 155 -13.67 -9.94 2.26
C TYR A 155 -12.34 -10.67 1.98
N MET A 156 -11.40 -10.70 2.91
CA MET A 156 -10.14 -11.43 2.78
C MET A 156 -10.40 -12.93 2.60
N ASN A 157 -11.44 -13.47 3.25
CA ASN A 157 -11.83 -14.88 3.10
C ASN A 157 -12.37 -15.20 1.70
N PHE A 158 -12.93 -14.23 0.99
CA PHE A 158 -13.25 -14.37 -0.42
C PHE A 158 -11.99 -14.35 -1.28
N LEU A 159 -11.07 -13.40 -1.04
CA LEU A 159 -9.88 -13.21 -1.86
C LEU A 159 -8.86 -14.35 -1.77
N ILE A 160 -8.89 -15.17 -0.71
CA ILE A 160 -8.02 -16.36 -0.59
C ILE A 160 -8.57 -17.61 -1.29
N ARG A 161 -9.79 -17.58 -1.83
CA ARG A 161 -10.37 -18.72 -2.58
C ARG A 161 -9.55 -19.03 -3.82
N GLU A 162 -9.59 -20.28 -4.26
CA GLU A 162 -8.92 -20.73 -5.49
C GLU A 162 -9.52 -20.11 -6.76
N ASP A 163 -10.82 -19.80 -6.72
CA ASP A 163 -11.59 -19.23 -7.83
C ASP A 163 -11.78 -17.69 -7.72
N ALA A 164 -11.12 -17.03 -6.75
CA ALA A 164 -11.33 -15.61 -6.47
C ALA A 164 -11.10 -14.72 -7.69
N GLU A 165 -10.00 -14.90 -8.42
CA GLU A 165 -9.66 -14.12 -9.60
C GLU A 165 -10.68 -14.28 -10.74
N THR A 166 -11.22 -15.49 -10.92
CA THR A 166 -12.28 -15.73 -11.90
C THR A 166 -13.55 -14.98 -11.54
N LEU A 167 -13.97 -15.09 -10.28
CA LEU A 167 -15.15 -14.41 -9.77
C LEU A 167 -15.00 -12.88 -9.76
N LEU A 168 -13.81 -12.36 -9.52
CA LEU A 168 -13.52 -10.92 -9.58
C LEU A 168 -13.61 -10.37 -11.01
N ALA A 169 -13.23 -11.19 -12.01
CA ALA A 169 -13.27 -10.78 -13.42
C ALA A 169 -14.67 -10.83 -14.05
N GLU A 170 -15.64 -11.50 -13.40
CA GLU A 170 -17.01 -11.61 -13.89
C GLU A 170 -17.69 -10.24 -14.06
N ASN A 171 -18.56 -10.14 -15.07
CA ASN A 171 -19.41 -8.96 -15.31
C ASN A 171 -18.63 -7.64 -15.35
N ASP A 172 -17.55 -7.60 -16.13
CA ASP A 172 -16.67 -6.43 -16.26
C ASP A 172 -16.17 -5.95 -14.87
N TYR A 173 -15.63 -6.87 -14.08
CA TYR A 173 -15.06 -6.56 -12.76
C TYR A 173 -16.04 -5.97 -11.73
N GLN A 174 -17.34 -6.31 -11.84
CA GLN A 174 -18.39 -5.73 -11.00
C GLN A 174 -18.06 -5.74 -9.49
N ARG A 175 -17.42 -6.81 -9.01
CA ARG A 175 -17.03 -6.91 -7.59
C ARG A 175 -15.92 -5.93 -7.22
N LEU A 176 -14.96 -5.73 -8.11
CA LEU A 176 -13.87 -4.76 -7.89
C LEU A 176 -14.39 -3.33 -7.92
N TRP A 177 -15.32 -3.02 -8.84
CA TRP A 177 -16.01 -1.72 -8.79
C TRP A 177 -16.78 -1.53 -7.49
N GLY A 178 -17.35 -2.59 -6.93
CA GLY A 178 -17.99 -2.57 -5.61
C GLY A 178 -17.03 -2.20 -4.49
N PHE A 179 -15.79 -2.69 -4.50
CA PHE A 179 -14.77 -2.29 -3.51
C PHE A 179 -14.42 -0.81 -3.65
N LEU A 180 -14.19 -0.31 -4.86
CA LEU A 180 -13.80 1.08 -5.11
C LEU A 180 -14.94 2.07 -4.83
N ALA A 181 -16.17 1.70 -5.15
CA ALA A 181 -17.31 2.56 -4.95
C ALA A 181 -17.67 2.77 -3.47
N ASN A 182 -17.21 1.87 -2.58
CA ASN A 182 -17.59 1.86 -1.16
C ASN A 182 -19.10 2.12 -0.95
N PRO A 183 -20.01 1.33 -1.59
CA PRO A 183 -21.41 1.70 -1.69
C PRO A 183 -22.09 1.58 -0.34
N THR A 184 -22.39 2.70 0.27
CA THR A 184 -23.56 2.79 1.15
C THR A 184 -24.76 2.62 0.21
N ALA A 185 -25.68 1.71 0.49
CA ALA A 185 -26.81 1.42 -0.39
C ALA A 185 -27.53 2.72 -0.77
N GLY A 186 -27.59 3.01 -2.10
CA GLY A 186 -28.24 4.20 -2.64
C GLY A 186 -27.35 5.45 -2.82
N SER A 187 -26.09 5.40 -2.45
CA SER A 187 -25.15 6.49 -2.74
C SER A 187 -24.70 6.48 -4.22
N PRO A 188 -24.53 7.65 -4.85
CA PRO A 188 -23.94 7.71 -6.18
C PRO A 188 -22.48 7.22 -6.14
N PRO A 189 -21.94 6.73 -7.29
CA PRO A 189 -20.53 6.42 -7.40
C PRO A 189 -19.67 7.62 -7.01
N PRO A 190 -18.48 7.41 -6.41
CA PRO A 190 -17.56 8.49 -6.07
C PRO A 190 -17.19 9.32 -7.31
N SER A 191 -17.17 10.63 -7.19
CA SER A 191 -16.91 11.56 -8.30
C SER A 191 -15.51 11.38 -8.92
N TRP A 192 -14.55 10.89 -8.16
CA TRP A 192 -13.21 10.59 -8.65
C TRP A 192 -13.14 9.36 -9.56
N LEU A 193 -14.11 8.44 -9.46
CA LEU A 193 -14.18 7.19 -10.25
C LEU A 193 -14.76 7.45 -11.66
N THR A 194 -14.10 8.31 -12.40
CA THR A 194 -14.46 8.67 -13.80
C THR A 194 -14.17 7.52 -14.75
N GLU A 195 -14.72 7.56 -15.98
CA GLU A 195 -14.43 6.55 -17.01
C GLU A 195 -12.94 6.50 -17.38
N ALA A 196 -12.23 7.63 -17.33
CA ALA A 196 -10.78 7.67 -17.56
C ALA A 196 -10.02 6.92 -16.46
N VAL A 197 -10.41 7.09 -15.19
CA VAL A 197 -9.84 6.36 -14.06
C VAL A 197 -10.18 4.88 -14.14
N LYS A 198 -11.44 4.54 -14.48
CA LYS A 198 -11.85 3.13 -14.69
C LYS A 198 -11.05 2.45 -15.80
N ALA A 199 -10.73 3.16 -16.88
CA ALA A 199 -9.91 2.62 -17.95
C ALA A 199 -8.50 2.25 -17.45
N GLN A 200 -7.90 3.05 -16.55
CA GLN A 200 -6.61 2.73 -15.93
C GLN A 200 -6.71 1.49 -15.03
N TYR A 201 -7.75 1.38 -14.20
CA TYR A 201 -7.99 0.17 -13.39
C TYR A 201 -8.15 -1.07 -14.27
N ARG A 202 -8.98 -1.01 -15.34
CA ARG A 202 -9.11 -2.14 -16.28
C ARG A 202 -7.76 -2.53 -16.88
N SER A 203 -6.92 -1.58 -17.27
CA SER A 203 -5.60 -1.88 -17.84
C SER A 203 -4.68 -2.65 -16.87
N VAL A 204 -4.85 -2.45 -15.56
CA VAL A 204 -4.17 -3.24 -14.53
C VAL A 204 -4.80 -4.62 -14.40
N TRP A 205 -6.13 -4.70 -14.28
CA TRP A 205 -6.84 -5.95 -14.02
C TRP A 205 -6.84 -6.92 -15.20
N ASP A 206 -6.83 -6.40 -16.43
CA ASP A 206 -6.73 -7.20 -17.66
C ASP A 206 -5.40 -7.96 -17.77
N ARG A 207 -4.38 -7.57 -17.00
CA ARG A 207 -3.11 -8.30 -16.89
C ARG A 207 -3.18 -9.51 -15.95
N GLY A 208 -4.26 -9.61 -15.17
CA GLY A 208 -4.56 -10.69 -14.25
C GLY A 208 -4.66 -10.26 -12.80
N LEU A 209 -5.48 -10.96 -12.05
CA LEU A 209 -5.81 -10.65 -10.65
C LEU A 209 -5.15 -11.62 -9.66
N ARG A 210 -4.58 -12.73 -10.16
CA ARG A 210 -3.99 -13.78 -9.32
C ARG A 210 -2.89 -13.25 -8.41
N GLY A 211 -2.02 -12.38 -8.94
CA GLY A 211 -0.96 -11.76 -8.15
C GLY A 211 -1.52 -11.03 -6.95
N GLY A 212 -2.50 -10.14 -7.15
CA GLY A 212 -3.17 -9.42 -6.08
C GLY A 212 -3.84 -10.34 -5.05
N CYS A 213 -4.54 -11.39 -5.48
CA CYS A 213 -5.11 -12.40 -4.57
C CYS A 213 -4.04 -13.15 -3.77
N ASN A 214 -2.86 -13.35 -4.34
CA ASN A 214 -1.77 -14.07 -3.67
C ASN A 214 -1.17 -13.28 -2.49
N TYR A 215 -1.31 -11.95 -2.42
CA TYR A 215 -0.98 -11.18 -1.21
C TYR A 215 -1.81 -11.67 -0.02
N TYR A 216 -3.11 -11.85 -0.22
CA TYR A 216 -4.02 -12.35 0.81
C TYR A 216 -3.76 -13.82 1.13
N ARG A 217 -3.55 -14.68 0.10
CA ARG A 217 -3.26 -16.11 0.29
C ARG A 217 -1.96 -16.36 1.05
N SER A 218 -0.94 -15.52 0.84
CA SER A 218 0.37 -15.64 1.50
C SER A 218 0.43 -15.01 2.88
N SER A 219 -0.53 -14.13 3.21
CA SER A 219 -0.58 -13.43 4.49
C SER A 219 -1.06 -14.35 5.62
N PRO A 220 -0.38 -14.37 6.75
CA PRO A 220 -0.90 -15.04 7.95
C PRO A 220 -1.97 -14.20 8.66
N LEU A 221 -2.03 -12.88 8.42
CA LEU A 221 -2.97 -11.95 9.06
C LEU A 221 -4.28 -11.94 8.30
N ARG A 222 -5.29 -12.60 8.83
CA ARG A 222 -6.66 -12.67 8.30
C ARG A 222 -7.64 -13.04 9.40
N PRO A 223 -8.96 -12.79 9.21
CA PRO A 223 -9.96 -13.18 10.19
C PRO A 223 -9.91 -14.69 10.47
N PRO A 224 -9.90 -15.10 11.76
CA PRO A 224 -9.91 -16.52 12.12
C PRO A 224 -11.20 -17.20 11.65
N ARG A 225 -11.06 -18.47 11.24
CA ARG A 225 -12.18 -19.31 10.81
C ARG A 225 -12.04 -20.71 11.42
N PRO A 226 -13.14 -21.43 11.66
CA PRO A 226 -13.05 -22.81 12.12
C PRO A 226 -12.19 -23.74 11.23
N GLN A 227 -12.20 -23.47 9.91
CA GLN A 227 -11.42 -24.20 8.90
C GLN A 227 -9.97 -23.74 8.79
N ASP A 228 -9.60 -22.67 9.50
CA ASP A 228 -8.27 -22.08 9.45
C ASP A 228 -7.79 -21.67 10.85
N PRO A 229 -7.56 -22.62 11.75
CA PRO A 229 -7.14 -22.34 13.12
C PRO A 229 -5.76 -21.71 13.19
N ALA A 230 -4.93 -21.85 12.15
CA ALA A 230 -3.60 -21.24 12.12
C ALA A 230 -3.65 -19.71 12.12
N ALA A 231 -4.69 -19.10 11.54
CA ALA A 231 -4.88 -17.65 11.58
C ALA A 231 -5.06 -17.11 13.02
N ALA A 232 -5.76 -17.87 13.89
CA ALA A 232 -5.93 -17.52 15.30
C ALA A 232 -4.64 -17.70 16.14
N ALA A 233 -3.74 -18.58 15.71
CA ALA A 233 -2.50 -18.91 16.40
C ALA A 233 -1.33 -17.97 16.04
N VAL A 234 -1.51 -17.06 15.08
CA VAL A 234 -0.45 -16.10 14.69
C VAL A 234 -0.04 -15.28 15.90
N ASP A 235 1.27 -15.18 16.13
CA ASP A 235 1.90 -14.28 17.07
C ASP A 235 3.08 -13.58 16.43
N LEU A 236 3.26 -12.29 16.76
CA LEU A 236 4.32 -11.46 16.22
C LEU A 236 5.11 -10.84 17.37
N PRO A 237 6.39 -11.19 17.53
CA PRO A 237 7.23 -10.60 18.58
C PRO A 237 7.43 -9.09 18.34
N LEU A 238 7.57 -8.32 19.40
CA LEU A 238 7.73 -6.86 19.36
C LEU A 238 8.90 -6.44 18.45
N SER A 239 9.97 -7.23 18.39
CA SER A 239 11.11 -6.97 17.49
C SER A 239 10.75 -6.95 16.00
N MET A 240 9.68 -7.63 15.60
CA MET A 240 9.16 -7.59 14.24
C MET A 240 8.12 -6.47 14.00
N LEU A 241 7.77 -5.74 15.04
CA LEU A 241 6.70 -4.75 15.01
C LEU A 241 7.21 -3.31 15.19
N THR A 242 8.34 -3.10 15.87
CA THR A 242 8.83 -1.76 16.15
C THR A 242 9.37 -1.07 14.89
N VAL A 243 8.90 0.14 14.62
CA VAL A 243 9.37 1.02 13.54
C VAL A 243 9.95 2.27 14.13
N SER A 244 11.27 2.42 14.01
CA SER A 244 12.02 3.54 14.59
C SER A 244 12.07 4.80 13.73
N LEU A 245 11.72 4.68 12.45
CA LEU A 245 11.70 5.81 11.53
C LEU A 245 10.67 6.85 11.94
N PRO A 246 10.93 8.16 11.75
CA PRO A 246 9.89 9.18 11.74
C PRO A 246 8.79 8.76 10.77
N THR A 247 7.56 8.64 11.28
CA THR A 247 6.46 8.05 10.53
C THR A 247 5.23 8.95 10.54
N LEU A 248 4.76 9.29 9.35
CA LEU A 248 3.45 9.90 9.12
C LEU A 248 2.43 8.80 8.90
N VAL A 249 1.29 8.89 9.58
CA VAL A 249 0.10 8.09 9.27
C VAL A 249 -1.06 9.01 8.94
N VAL A 250 -1.67 8.82 7.78
CA VAL A 250 -2.90 9.50 7.36
C VAL A 250 -4.03 8.49 7.29
N TRP A 251 -5.14 8.77 7.94
CA TRP A 251 -6.24 7.81 8.06
C TRP A 251 -7.60 8.45 7.78
N GLY A 252 -8.29 7.95 6.74
CA GLY A 252 -9.70 8.25 6.49
C GLY A 252 -10.58 7.48 7.47
N LEU A 253 -11.35 8.21 8.29
CA LEU A 253 -12.12 7.60 9.38
C LEU A 253 -13.38 6.85 8.92
N ASN A 254 -13.80 7.04 7.66
CA ASN A 254 -14.93 6.32 7.05
C ASN A 254 -14.48 5.06 6.29
N ASP A 255 -13.27 4.57 6.53
CA ASP A 255 -12.79 3.31 5.97
C ASP A 255 -13.58 2.14 6.56
N THR A 256 -14.35 1.45 5.73
CA THR A 256 -15.22 0.33 6.15
C THR A 256 -14.48 -1.00 6.26
N ALA A 257 -13.32 -1.13 5.62
CA ALA A 257 -12.46 -2.30 5.69
C ALA A 257 -11.45 -2.20 6.83
N LEU A 258 -10.98 -0.98 7.08
CA LEU A 258 -9.94 -0.64 8.05
C LEU A 258 -10.42 0.46 9.00
N PRO A 259 -11.33 0.13 9.94
CA PRO A 259 -11.90 1.09 10.88
C PRO A 259 -10.86 1.71 11.82
N PRO A 260 -11.17 2.88 12.43
CA PRO A 260 -10.19 3.71 13.14
C PRO A 260 -9.64 3.08 14.44
N GLU A 261 -10.20 1.98 14.92
CA GLU A 261 -9.63 1.21 16.03
C GLU A 261 -8.21 0.71 15.72
N LEU A 262 -7.89 0.52 14.45
CA LEU A 262 -6.59 0.07 13.97
C LEU A 262 -5.45 1.08 14.21
N ILE A 263 -5.77 2.35 14.44
CA ILE A 263 -4.76 3.37 14.76
C ILE A 263 -4.65 3.63 16.28
N GLN A 264 -5.45 2.96 17.11
CA GLN A 264 -5.36 3.08 18.57
C GLN A 264 -4.14 2.31 19.08
N GLY A 265 -3.33 2.97 19.93
CA GLY A 265 -2.11 2.37 20.50
C GLY A 265 -0.99 2.12 19.48
N LEU A 266 -1.03 2.79 18.32
CA LEU A 266 0.01 2.69 17.29
C LEU A 266 1.35 3.25 17.79
N ASP A 267 1.34 4.23 18.67
CA ASP A 267 2.49 4.84 19.32
C ASP A 267 3.34 3.84 20.12
N ALA A 268 2.76 2.73 20.59
CA ALA A 268 3.50 1.64 21.22
C ALA A 268 4.49 0.94 20.26
N PHE A 269 4.23 0.98 18.97
CA PHE A 269 5.06 0.36 17.94
C PHE A 269 5.88 1.39 17.14
N VAL A 270 5.44 2.64 17.13
CA VAL A 270 5.99 3.72 16.30
C VAL A 270 6.26 4.93 17.18
N PRO A 271 7.41 4.99 17.87
CA PRO A 271 7.72 6.07 18.84
C PRO A 271 7.70 7.48 18.21
N ASN A 272 8.09 7.61 16.95
CA ASN A 272 8.18 8.87 16.23
C ASN A 272 6.97 9.04 15.28
N LEU A 273 5.75 8.98 15.81
CA LEU A 273 4.49 9.01 15.06
C LEU A 273 3.93 10.42 14.91
N THR A 274 3.63 10.81 13.67
CA THR A 274 2.72 11.90 13.32
C THR A 274 1.44 11.29 12.75
N LEU A 275 0.26 11.58 13.34
CA LEU A 275 -1.00 10.96 12.95
C LEU A 275 -2.04 12.01 12.57
N HIS A 276 -2.51 11.95 11.31
CA HIS A 276 -3.63 12.74 10.81
C HIS A 276 -4.86 11.86 10.60
N ARG A 277 -5.97 12.26 11.23
CA ARG A 277 -7.30 11.66 11.08
C ARG A 277 -8.15 12.53 10.18
N VAL A 278 -8.72 11.96 9.13
CA VAL A 278 -9.55 12.69 8.16
C VAL A 278 -10.99 12.18 8.25
N PRO A 279 -11.89 12.94 8.92
CA PRO A 279 -13.24 12.46 9.28
C PRO A 279 -14.12 12.13 8.08
N ASP A 280 -13.93 12.80 6.95
CA ASP A 280 -14.74 12.75 5.74
C ASP A 280 -14.11 11.97 4.58
N ALA A 281 -13.10 11.16 4.87
CA ALA A 281 -12.43 10.32 3.88
C ALA A 281 -12.61 8.83 4.18
N THR A 282 -12.62 8.02 3.10
CA THR A 282 -12.69 6.57 3.16
C THR A 282 -11.31 5.92 2.97
N HIS A 283 -11.29 4.62 2.65
CA HIS A 283 -10.08 3.91 2.22
C HIS A 283 -9.39 4.57 1.03
N TRP A 284 -10.17 5.18 0.13
CA TRP A 284 -9.72 5.75 -1.13
C TRP A 284 -9.28 7.21 -1.01
N ILE A 285 -8.82 7.63 0.16
CA ILE A 285 -8.42 9.03 0.49
C ILE A 285 -7.42 9.62 -0.52
N ILE A 286 -6.55 8.81 -1.13
CA ILE A 286 -5.60 9.27 -2.15
C ILE A 286 -6.30 9.79 -3.41
N HIS A 287 -7.51 9.31 -3.69
CA HIS A 287 -8.37 9.77 -4.78
C HIS A 287 -9.35 10.85 -4.34
N GLU A 288 -9.87 10.73 -3.12
CA GLU A 288 -10.90 11.63 -2.58
C GLU A 288 -10.33 12.98 -2.14
N ARG A 289 -9.15 12.93 -1.53
CA ARG A 289 -8.52 14.11 -0.90
C ARG A 289 -7.02 14.19 -1.24
N PRO A 290 -6.66 14.16 -2.55
CA PRO A 290 -5.25 14.22 -2.97
C PRO A 290 -4.56 15.50 -2.49
N ASP A 291 -5.31 16.62 -2.36
CA ASP A 291 -4.86 17.88 -1.81
C ASP A 291 -4.38 17.79 -0.36
N LEU A 292 -5.15 17.10 0.49
CA LEU A 292 -4.79 16.88 1.89
C LEU A 292 -3.60 15.94 2.03
N VAL A 293 -3.59 14.83 1.29
CA VAL A 293 -2.49 13.87 1.30
C VAL A 293 -1.19 14.56 0.87
N THR A 294 -1.24 15.34 -0.21
CA THR A 294 -0.09 16.11 -0.70
C THR A 294 0.42 17.08 0.36
N ARG A 295 -0.46 17.84 0.99
CA ARG A 295 -0.09 18.83 2.03
C ARG A 295 0.54 18.14 3.25
N PHE A 296 -0.08 17.11 3.80
CA PHE A 296 0.45 16.40 4.96
C PHE A 296 1.81 15.77 4.67
N LEU A 297 1.98 15.23 3.48
CA LEU A 297 3.25 14.67 3.06
C LEU A 297 4.31 15.76 2.87
N GLN A 298 3.96 16.91 2.29
CA GLN A 298 4.89 18.02 2.11
C GLN A 298 5.36 18.60 3.45
N ASP A 299 4.42 18.84 4.39
CA ASP A 299 4.74 19.33 5.73
C ASP A 299 5.65 18.34 6.47
N PHE A 300 5.36 17.04 6.36
CA PHE A 300 6.16 15.99 6.96
C PHE A 300 7.56 15.90 6.36
N LEU A 301 7.71 16.04 5.05
CA LEU A 301 9.02 16.01 4.38
C LEU A 301 9.90 17.20 4.80
N GLN A 302 9.31 18.36 5.03
CA GLN A 302 10.01 19.59 5.43
C GLN A 302 10.32 19.64 6.93
N ALA A 303 9.60 18.92 7.77
CA ALA A 303 9.85 18.86 9.21
C ALA A 303 11.28 18.34 9.48
N ALA A 304 12.00 19.03 10.38
CA ALA A 304 13.28 18.56 10.85
C ALA A 304 13.12 17.18 11.54
N PRO A 305 14.10 16.28 11.44
CA PRO A 305 14.09 15.06 12.26
C PRO A 305 14.13 15.46 13.73
N HIS A 306 13.20 14.93 14.51
CA HIS A 306 13.14 15.09 15.97
C HIS A 306 14.22 14.24 16.66
#